data_82d387c24daa3467a3871a0f3f08e97f
#
_entry.id   82d387c24daa3467a3871a0f3f08e97f
#
_cell.length_a   1.000
_cell.length_b   1.000
_cell.length_c   1.000
_cell.angle_alpha   90.00
_cell.angle_beta   90.00
_cell.angle_gamma   90.00
#
_symmetry.space_group_name_H-M   'P 1'
#
loop_
_entity.id
_entity.type
_entity.pdbx_description
1 polymer ?
#
loop_
_entity_poly.entity_id
_entity_poly.type
_entity_poly.pdbx_seq_one_letter_code
_entity_poly.pdbx_strand_id
1 'polypeptide(L)'
;KFDNDGLIPVVTTCANTKEILMHGYMNVESLRLTIETKEAHYWSRSRKQIWHKGKTSGFVQKVKELRIDDDQDSVWISVDIGNGSSCHVGYRSCFYRSVPLGKIDNGRNIEMKFEEKEKKFDPEKVYKGQPNPTKI
;
A
#
# COMPACT_ATOMS: atom_id res chain seq x y z
N LYS A 1 -7.48 4.52 17.53
CA LYS A 1 -8.53 5.58 17.36
C LYS A 1 -8.78 5.79 15.88
N PHE A 2 -10.00 5.59 15.45
CA PHE A 2 -10.41 5.89 14.09
C PHE A 2 -10.78 7.37 13.98
N ASP A 3 -10.59 7.93 12.78
CA ASP A 3 -10.96 9.31 12.51
C ASP A 3 -12.49 9.49 12.39
N ASN A 4 -12.94 10.71 12.04
CA ASN A 4 -14.38 11.00 11.92
C ASN A 4 -15.06 10.22 10.79
N ASP A 5 -14.31 9.69 9.83
CA ASP A 5 -14.81 8.85 8.75
C ASP A 5 -14.74 7.36 9.10
N GLY A 6 -14.32 7.02 10.32
CA GLY A 6 -14.14 5.64 10.74
C GLY A 6 -12.91 4.95 10.18
N LEU A 7 -11.89 5.73 9.81
CA LEU A 7 -10.67 5.22 9.18
C LEU A 7 -9.44 5.45 10.06
N ILE A 8 -8.47 4.56 9.92
CA ILE A 8 -7.14 4.67 10.54
C ILE A 8 -6.08 4.50 9.44
N PRO A 9 -5.07 5.38 9.38
CA PRO A 9 -3.98 5.22 8.41
C PRO A 9 -3.12 4.01 8.75
N VAL A 10 -2.59 3.38 7.70
CA VAL A 10 -1.75 2.20 7.80
C VAL A 10 -0.49 2.38 6.97
N VAL A 11 0.66 2.16 7.59
CA VAL A 11 1.95 2.07 6.90
C VAL A 11 2.32 0.59 6.79
N THR A 12 2.72 0.16 5.60
CA THR A 12 3.10 -1.23 5.33
C THR A 12 4.55 -1.30 4.92
N THR A 13 5.33 -2.12 5.63
CA THR A 13 6.75 -2.37 5.33
C THR A 13 7.00 -3.83 5.03
N CYS A 14 8.08 -4.11 4.30
CA CYS A 14 8.53 -5.47 4.06
C CYS A 14 9.20 -6.05 5.31
N ALA A 15 8.78 -7.23 5.74
CA ALA A 15 9.34 -7.89 6.92
C ALA A 15 10.83 -8.22 6.75
N ASN A 16 11.25 -8.56 5.54
CA ASN A 16 12.63 -8.97 5.26
C ASN A 16 13.56 -7.80 5.02
N THR A 17 13.18 -6.86 4.16
CA THR A 17 14.05 -5.75 3.72
C THR A 17 13.88 -4.47 4.53
N LYS A 18 12.77 -4.35 5.28
CA LYS A 18 12.37 -3.15 6.03
C LYS A 18 11.98 -1.97 5.14
N GLU A 19 11.94 -2.13 3.82
CA GLU A 19 11.51 -1.06 2.93
C GLU A 19 10.03 -0.74 3.14
N ILE A 20 9.67 0.52 2.95
CA ILE A 20 8.28 0.97 2.97
C ILE A 20 7.63 0.56 1.65
N LEU A 21 6.54 -0.18 1.74
CA LEU A 21 5.85 -0.70 0.56
C LEU A 21 4.68 0.15 0.14
N MET A 22 3.85 0.57 1.09
CA MET A 22 2.68 1.39 0.78
C MET A 22 2.12 2.06 2.02
N HIS A 23 1.22 2.99 1.79
CA HIS A 23 0.36 3.62 2.78
C HIS A 23 -1.10 3.41 2.34
N GLY A 24 -1.96 3.13 3.30
CA GLY A 24 -3.39 2.94 3.04
C GLY A 24 -4.22 3.29 4.26
N TYR A 25 -5.48 2.87 4.23
CA TYR A 25 -6.42 3.06 5.32
C TYR A 25 -7.15 1.77 5.64
N MET A 26 -7.55 1.62 6.89
CA MET A 26 -8.43 0.54 7.35
C MET A 26 -9.63 1.12 8.07
N ASN A 27 -10.79 0.49 7.90
CA ASN A 27 -11.91 0.69 8.82
C ASN A 27 -11.87 -0.43 9.86
N VAL A 28 -12.83 -0.45 10.78
CA VAL A 28 -12.90 -1.48 11.84
C VAL A 28 -12.93 -2.88 11.24
N GLU A 29 -13.72 -3.08 10.20
CA GLU A 29 -13.90 -4.41 9.58
C GLU A 29 -12.63 -4.88 8.86
N SER A 30 -11.97 -4.03 8.08
CA SER A 30 -10.73 -4.42 7.40
C SER A 30 -9.58 -4.65 8.39
N LEU A 31 -9.54 -3.90 9.49
CA LEU A 31 -8.57 -4.16 10.57
C LEU A 31 -8.82 -5.51 11.23
N ARG A 32 -10.09 -5.82 11.54
CA ARG A 32 -10.47 -7.13 12.10
C ARG A 32 -10.09 -8.26 11.17
N LEU A 33 -10.40 -8.15 9.89
CA LEU A 33 -10.06 -9.16 8.88
C LEU A 33 -8.54 -9.36 8.78
N THR A 34 -7.77 -8.27 8.82
CA THR A 34 -6.31 -8.34 8.80
C THR A 34 -5.77 -9.12 10.00
N ILE A 35 -6.30 -8.85 11.19
CA ILE A 35 -5.87 -9.55 12.42
C ILE A 35 -6.24 -11.03 12.35
N GLU A 36 -7.45 -11.34 11.95
CA GLU A 36 -7.95 -12.73 11.95
C GLU A 36 -7.30 -13.59 10.86
N THR A 37 -7.20 -13.05 9.64
CA THR A 37 -6.69 -13.83 8.49
C THR A 37 -5.17 -13.80 8.39
N LYS A 38 -4.50 -12.85 9.02
CA LYS A 38 -3.07 -12.55 8.85
C LYS A 38 -2.72 -12.17 7.41
N GLU A 39 -3.69 -11.68 6.67
CA GLU A 39 -3.51 -11.13 5.33
C GLU A 39 -4.06 -9.70 5.31
N ALA A 40 -3.33 -8.78 4.68
CA ALA A 40 -3.68 -7.37 4.73
C ALA A 40 -4.99 -7.09 3.97
N HIS A 41 -5.91 -6.45 4.67
CA HIS A 41 -7.16 -5.92 4.13
C HIS A 41 -7.18 -4.42 4.42
N TYR A 42 -7.51 -3.64 3.40
CA TYR A 42 -7.58 -2.18 3.50
C TYR A 42 -8.99 -1.70 3.19
N TRP A 43 -9.26 -0.45 3.53
CA TRP A 43 -10.45 0.24 3.05
C TRP A 43 -10.08 1.09 1.84
N SER A 44 -10.70 0.82 0.71
CA SER A 44 -10.55 1.65 -0.48
C SER A 44 -11.48 2.86 -0.38
N ARG A 45 -10.90 4.04 -0.22
CA ARG A 45 -11.68 5.29 -0.11
C ARG A 45 -12.39 5.66 -1.40
N SER A 46 -11.75 5.39 -2.53
CA SER A 46 -12.33 5.70 -3.85
C SER A 46 -13.46 4.76 -4.24
N ARG A 47 -13.33 3.47 -3.93
CA ARG A 47 -14.34 2.46 -4.25
C ARG A 47 -15.35 2.23 -3.14
N LYS A 48 -15.08 2.77 -1.95
CA LYS A 48 -15.91 2.61 -0.75
C LYS A 48 -16.21 1.14 -0.44
N GLN A 49 -15.16 0.34 -0.43
CA GLN A 49 -15.26 -1.09 -0.13
C GLN A 49 -13.96 -1.60 0.50
N ILE A 50 -14.06 -2.77 1.14
CA ILE A 50 -12.90 -3.48 1.67
C ILE A 50 -12.11 -4.05 0.49
N TRP A 51 -10.80 -3.89 0.56
CA TRP A 51 -9.86 -4.36 -0.44
C TRP A 51 -8.92 -5.38 0.19
N HIS A 52 -9.11 -6.67 -0.14
CA HIS A 52 -8.16 -7.73 0.21
C HIS A 52 -6.96 -7.64 -0.72
N LYS A 53 -5.85 -7.16 -0.19
CA LYS A 53 -4.63 -6.93 -0.98
C LYS A 53 -4.13 -8.25 -1.57
N GLY A 54 -4.00 -8.28 -2.88
CA GLY A 54 -3.49 -9.44 -3.62
C GLY A 54 -4.56 -10.43 -4.09
N LYS A 55 -5.84 -10.22 -3.76
CA LYS A 55 -6.92 -11.11 -4.19
C LYS A 55 -6.96 -11.28 -5.70
N THR A 56 -6.79 -10.19 -6.45
CA THR A 56 -6.78 -10.22 -7.93
C THR A 56 -5.38 -10.37 -8.48
N SER A 57 -4.40 -9.62 -7.96
CA SER A 57 -3.02 -9.62 -8.49
C SER A 57 -2.22 -10.86 -8.10
N GLY A 58 -2.63 -11.58 -7.06
CA GLY A 58 -1.87 -12.69 -6.49
C GLY A 58 -0.77 -12.27 -5.50
N PHE A 59 -0.52 -10.96 -5.36
CA PHE A 59 0.51 -10.44 -4.45
C PHE A 59 -0.08 -10.14 -3.06
N VAL A 60 -0.46 -11.20 -2.36
CA VAL A 60 -0.99 -11.14 -1.01
C VAL A 60 0.09 -10.63 -0.04
N GLN A 61 -0.32 -9.82 0.91
CA GLN A 61 0.56 -9.35 1.97
C GLN A 61 0.30 -10.17 3.24
N LYS A 62 1.20 -11.10 3.54
CA LYS A 62 1.13 -11.92 4.76
C LYS A 62 1.64 -11.12 5.94
N VAL A 63 0.77 -10.79 6.88
CA VAL A 63 1.11 -9.96 8.02
C VAL A 63 1.91 -10.77 9.04
N LYS A 64 3.13 -10.33 9.34
CA LYS A 64 4.02 -10.92 10.35
C LYS A 64 3.95 -10.18 11.68
N GLU A 65 3.67 -8.89 11.63
CA GLU A 65 3.60 -8.04 12.82
C GLU A 65 2.64 -6.89 12.56
N LEU A 66 1.91 -6.49 13.58
CA LEU A 66 1.03 -5.33 13.55
C LEU A 66 1.29 -4.52 14.81
N ARG A 67 1.58 -3.22 14.64
CA ARG A 67 1.78 -2.29 15.75
C ARG A 67 0.86 -1.09 15.63
N ILE A 68 0.56 -0.51 16.78
CA ILE A 68 -0.21 0.72 16.92
C ILE A 68 0.74 1.76 17.50
N ASP A 69 0.66 3.00 17.05
CA ASP A 69 1.50 4.06 17.61
C ASP A 69 1.02 4.51 19.00
N ASP A 70 1.77 5.42 19.64
CA ASP A 70 1.57 5.78 21.04
C ASP A 70 0.20 6.41 21.34
N ASP A 71 -0.32 7.23 20.45
CA ASP A 71 -1.65 7.85 20.61
C ASP A 71 -2.78 7.05 19.92
N GLN A 72 -2.44 5.90 19.35
CA GLN A 72 -3.38 4.91 18.82
C GLN A 72 -4.18 5.40 17.60
N ASP A 73 -3.61 6.24 16.78
CA ASP A 73 -4.26 6.77 15.59
C ASP A 73 -3.59 6.36 14.28
N SER A 74 -2.59 5.48 14.33
CA SER A 74 -1.91 4.93 13.16
C SER A 74 -1.52 3.47 13.39
N VAL A 75 -1.59 2.69 12.32
CA VAL A 75 -1.22 1.27 12.31
C VAL A 75 0.01 1.07 11.43
N TRP A 76 0.93 0.24 11.90
CA TRP A 76 2.02 -0.26 11.09
C TRP A 76 1.89 -1.78 10.97
N ILE A 77 1.94 -2.29 9.73
CA ILE A 77 2.05 -3.74 9.49
C ILE A 77 3.34 -4.05 8.76
N SER A 78 3.98 -5.12 9.23
CA SER A 78 5.16 -5.71 8.61
C SER A 78 4.71 -6.97 7.89
N VAL A 79 4.97 -7.04 6.57
CA VAL A 79 4.40 -8.09 5.73
C VAL A 79 5.46 -8.83 4.92
N ASP A 80 5.20 -10.10 4.66
CA ASP A 80 5.97 -10.90 3.71
C ASP A 80 5.25 -10.92 2.36
N ILE A 81 5.91 -10.41 1.34
CA ILE A 81 5.43 -10.44 -0.05
C ILE A 81 6.40 -11.19 -0.97
N GLY A 82 7.46 -11.80 -0.42
CA GLY A 82 8.51 -12.42 -1.22
C GLY A 82 9.14 -11.41 -2.19
N ASN A 83 9.24 -11.78 -3.46
CA ASN A 83 9.72 -10.89 -4.53
C ASN A 83 8.56 -10.16 -5.25
N GLY A 84 7.41 -10.11 -4.62
CA GLY A 84 6.20 -9.53 -5.20
C GLY A 84 6.16 -8.01 -5.19
N SER A 85 4.97 -7.49 -5.48
CA SER A 85 4.69 -6.06 -5.61
C SER A 85 3.55 -5.65 -4.66
N SER A 86 3.68 -4.48 -4.06
CA SER A 86 2.58 -3.85 -3.31
C SER A 86 1.92 -2.72 -4.10
N CYS A 87 2.58 -2.20 -5.13
CA CYS A 87 2.04 -1.14 -5.96
C CYS A 87 1.16 -1.72 -7.09
N HIS A 88 -0.08 -1.24 -7.21
CA HIS A 88 -0.99 -1.69 -8.28
C HIS A 88 -0.52 -1.27 -9.67
N VAL A 89 0.40 -0.32 -9.78
CA VAL A 89 1.04 0.09 -11.04
C VAL A 89 2.09 -0.94 -11.49
N GLY A 90 2.52 -1.83 -10.60
CA GLY A 90 3.44 -2.91 -10.90
C GLY A 90 4.80 -2.83 -10.22
N TYR A 91 5.16 -1.70 -9.64
CA TYR A 91 6.39 -1.56 -8.86
C TYR A 91 6.28 -2.28 -7.51
N ARG A 92 7.42 -2.67 -6.95
CA ARG A 92 7.46 -3.33 -5.66
C ARG A 92 6.88 -2.44 -4.56
N SER A 93 7.35 -1.19 -4.50
CA SER A 93 6.87 -0.19 -3.54
C SER A 93 6.02 0.86 -4.25
N CYS A 94 4.99 1.34 -3.57
CA CYS A 94 4.25 2.54 -4.01
C CYS A 94 5.14 3.79 -3.99
N PHE A 95 6.21 3.75 -3.19
CA PHE A 95 7.17 4.85 -3.06
C PHE A 95 8.36 4.66 -4.00
N TYR A 96 8.09 4.37 -5.27
CA TYR A 96 9.11 4.08 -6.28
C TYR A 96 9.75 5.33 -6.90
N ARG A 97 9.33 6.52 -6.50
CA ARG A 97 9.87 7.79 -7.00
C ARG A 97 10.30 8.67 -5.84
N SER A 98 11.38 9.41 -6.04
CA SER A 98 11.86 10.37 -5.05
C SER A 98 11.75 11.79 -5.57
N VAL A 99 11.61 12.72 -4.65
CA VAL A 99 11.62 14.15 -4.91
C VAL A 99 13.00 14.69 -4.50
N PRO A 100 13.73 15.39 -5.38
CA PRO A 100 14.99 16.00 -4.99
C PRO A 100 14.78 16.99 -3.85
N LEU A 101 15.66 16.90 -2.85
CA LEU A 101 15.64 17.80 -1.68
C LEU A 101 16.55 19.01 -1.94
N GLY A 102 16.18 20.12 -1.31
CA GLY A 102 16.92 21.37 -1.41
C GLY A 102 16.11 22.43 -2.14
N LYS A 103 16.76 23.16 -3.04
CA LYS A 103 16.17 24.29 -3.74
C LYS A 103 15.17 23.83 -4.79
N ILE A 104 13.89 24.23 -4.65
CA ILE A 104 12.86 23.99 -5.66
C ILE A 104 12.58 25.29 -6.41
N ASP A 105 12.50 25.19 -7.75
CA ASP A 105 12.19 26.31 -8.61
C ASP A 105 10.68 26.52 -8.68
N ASN A 106 10.18 27.51 -7.94
CA ASN A 106 8.76 27.92 -7.87
C ASN A 106 7.72 26.84 -7.52
N GLY A 107 8.13 25.63 -7.14
CA GLY A 107 7.24 24.53 -6.72
C GLY A 107 6.26 24.03 -7.77
N ARG A 108 6.39 24.45 -9.03
CA ARG A 108 5.41 24.14 -10.09
C ARG A 108 5.74 22.88 -10.87
N ASN A 109 7.02 22.61 -11.08
CA ASN A 109 7.49 21.46 -11.84
C ASN A 109 8.60 20.76 -11.06
N ILE A 110 8.23 19.71 -10.32
CA ILE A 110 9.19 18.89 -9.62
C ILE A 110 9.39 17.63 -10.44
N GLU A 111 10.60 17.46 -10.98
CA GLU A 111 10.97 16.24 -11.68
C GLU A 111 11.30 15.16 -10.66
N MET A 112 10.51 14.09 -10.63
CA MET A 112 10.71 12.97 -9.73
C MET A 112 11.67 11.95 -10.35
N LYS A 113 12.59 11.44 -9.53
CA LYS A 113 13.51 10.39 -9.94
C LYS A 113 12.91 9.02 -9.64
N PHE A 114 12.95 8.10 -10.62
CA PHE A 114 12.55 6.72 -10.41
C PHE A 114 13.63 5.97 -9.64
N GLU A 115 13.28 5.45 -8.46
CA GLU A 115 14.15 4.61 -7.64
C GLU A 115 14.02 3.13 -8.02
N GLU A 116 12.88 2.71 -8.57
CA GLU A 116 12.69 1.39 -9.16
C GLU A 116 12.54 1.57 -10.67
N LYS A 117 13.34 0.88 -11.44
CA LYS A 117 13.36 0.99 -12.91
C LYS A 117 12.46 -0.02 -13.59
N GLU A 118 12.18 -1.13 -12.93
CA GLU A 118 11.43 -2.25 -13.50
C GLU A 118 10.20 -2.57 -12.67
N LYS A 119 9.10 -2.83 -13.37
CA LYS A 119 7.88 -3.32 -12.74
C LYS A 119 8.00 -4.81 -12.46
N LYS A 120 7.37 -5.28 -11.37
CA LYS A 120 7.30 -6.69 -11.04
C LYS A 120 6.21 -7.41 -11.82
N PHE A 121 5.23 -6.66 -12.32
CA PHE A 121 4.18 -7.19 -13.20
C PHE A 121 3.63 -6.09 -14.12
N ASP A 122 2.93 -6.51 -15.18
CA ASP A 122 2.22 -5.61 -16.08
C ASP A 122 0.74 -5.51 -15.64
N PRO A 123 0.27 -4.33 -15.20
CA PRO A 123 -1.12 -4.15 -14.75
C PRO A 123 -2.15 -4.51 -15.82
N GLU A 124 -1.85 -4.25 -17.10
CA GLU A 124 -2.77 -4.56 -18.19
C GLU A 124 -3.01 -6.07 -18.32
N LYS A 125 -2.00 -6.89 -18.04
CA LYS A 125 -2.10 -8.35 -18.06
C LYS A 125 -2.78 -8.90 -16.81
N VAL A 126 -2.37 -8.41 -15.64
CA VAL A 126 -2.85 -8.90 -14.34
C VAL A 126 -4.32 -8.58 -14.15
N TYR A 127 -4.75 -7.38 -14.54
CA TYR A 127 -6.14 -6.92 -14.36
C TYR A 127 -6.99 -7.10 -15.63
N LYS A 128 -6.55 -7.89 -16.58
CA LYS A 128 -7.30 -8.17 -17.81
C LYS A 128 -8.67 -8.76 -17.48
N GLY A 129 -9.75 -8.09 -17.94
CA GLY A 129 -11.12 -8.52 -17.64
C GLY A 129 -11.58 -8.24 -16.23
N GLN A 130 -10.79 -7.54 -15.43
CA GLN A 130 -11.08 -7.14 -14.05
C GLN A 130 -10.97 -5.62 -13.91
N PRO A 131 -11.59 -5.02 -12.88
CA PRO A 131 -11.35 -3.61 -12.59
C PRO A 131 -9.86 -3.34 -12.37
N ASN A 132 -9.27 -2.49 -13.19
CA ASN A 132 -7.84 -2.15 -13.11
C ASN A 132 -7.66 -0.94 -12.19
N PRO A 133 -7.02 -1.09 -11.02
CA PRO A 133 -6.84 0.01 -10.08
C PRO A 133 -6.02 1.18 -10.63
N THR A 134 -5.20 0.96 -11.66
CA THR A 134 -4.40 2.02 -12.26
C THR A 134 -5.23 3.00 -13.10
N LYS A 135 -6.45 2.64 -13.42
CA LYS A 135 -7.36 3.41 -14.29
C LYS A 135 -8.53 4.04 -13.53
N ILE A 136 -8.41 4.19 -12.25
CA ILE A 136 -9.43 4.82 -11.40
C ILE A 136 -9.29 6.33 -11.42
#